data_4dc9550a04804e1a42d221659ec1af8e
#
_entry.id   4dc9550a04804e1a42d221659ec1af8e
#
_cell.length_a   1.000
_cell.length_b   1.000
_cell.length_c   1.000
_cell.angle_alpha   90.00
_cell.angle_beta   90.00
_cell.angle_gamma   90.00
#
_symmetry.space_group_name_H-M   'P 1'
#
loop_
_entity.id
_entity.type
_entity.pdbx_description
1 polymer ?
#
loop_
_entity_poly.entity_id
_entity_poly.type
_entity_poly.pdbx_seq_one_letter_code
_entity_poly.pdbx_strand_id
1 'polypeptide(L)'
;EMSGISQLDYLDLFQKFGYSYGTQASYRLDHIAYVVLGERKLSYEEFGNLYTLYKEDHQKFIDYNIKDVQLVDRLEDKMGLIVLAMTIAYKAGVNYNDTFGTTGIWDTIIYRNLCQKKIAILPYAGKMKSDYPGGYVKDPQVGMHDWVCSFDLNSLYPNLIVQYNMSPE
;
A
#
# COMPACT_ATOMS: atom_id res chain seq x y z
N GLU A 1 -7.69 -12.78 -15.31
CA GLU A 1 -8.14 -11.39 -15.17
C GLU A 1 -9.43 -11.19 -15.94
N MET A 2 -10.47 -10.67 -15.31
CA MET A 2 -11.75 -10.42 -15.97
C MET A 2 -11.67 -9.08 -16.70
N SER A 3 -11.91 -9.09 -18.01
CA SER A 3 -11.88 -7.86 -18.82
C SER A 3 -13.02 -6.92 -18.41
N GLY A 4 -12.70 -5.65 -18.20
CA GLY A 4 -13.68 -4.60 -17.82
C GLY A 4 -14.07 -4.57 -16.35
N ILE A 5 -13.47 -5.41 -15.50
CA ILE A 5 -13.71 -5.43 -14.05
C ILE A 5 -12.36 -5.23 -13.35
N SER A 6 -12.27 -4.20 -12.50
CA SER A 6 -11.13 -4.02 -11.62
C SER A 6 -11.24 -4.92 -10.40
N GLN A 7 -10.16 -5.61 -10.08
CA GLN A 7 -10.05 -6.44 -8.88
C GLN A 7 -9.09 -5.78 -7.91
N LEU A 8 -9.54 -5.58 -6.67
CA LEU A 8 -8.72 -5.08 -5.58
C LEU A 8 -8.62 -6.20 -4.53
N ASP A 9 -7.41 -6.74 -4.34
CA ASP A 9 -7.17 -7.70 -3.26
C ASP A 9 -7.09 -6.94 -1.93
N TYR A 10 -7.86 -7.39 -0.94
CA TYR A 10 -7.90 -6.74 0.36
C TYR A 10 -6.57 -6.86 1.13
N LEU A 11 -5.79 -7.90 0.86
CA LEU A 11 -4.45 -8.07 1.40
C LEU A 11 -3.53 -6.93 0.90
N ASP A 12 -3.56 -6.63 -0.40
CA ASP A 12 -2.77 -5.56 -1.00
C ASP A 12 -3.22 -4.19 -0.47
N LEU A 13 -4.55 -3.98 -0.34
CA LEU A 13 -5.11 -2.77 0.26
C LEU A 13 -4.63 -2.57 1.70
N PHE A 14 -4.66 -3.63 2.51
CA PHE A 14 -4.19 -3.56 3.88
C PHE A 14 -2.69 -3.28 3.96
N GLN A 15 -1.86 -3.93 3.14
CA GLN A 15 -0.42 -3.69 3.11
C GLN A 15 -0.10 -2.24 2.71
N LYS A 16 -0.84 -1.68 1.76
CA LYS A 16 -0.60 -0.34 1.25
C LYS A 16 -1.15 0.76 2.17
N PHE A 17 -2.36 0.60 2.66
CA PHE A 17 -3.11 1.65 3.34
C PHE A 17 -3.38 1.39 4.83
N GLY A 18 -3.11 0.17 5.32
CA GLY A 18 -3.30 -0.21 6.72
C GLY A 18 -2.19 0.24 7.67
N TYR A 19 -1.46 1.30 7.34
CA TYR A 19 -0.29 1.80 8.09
C TYR A 19 -0.57 2.15 9.55
N SER A 20 -1.82 2.47 9.91
CA SER A 20 -2.22 2.75 11.30
C SER A 20 -2.08 1.54 12.23
N TYR A 21 -2.03 0.33 11.67
CA TYR A 21 -1.82 -0.91 12.42
C TYR A 21 -0.34 -1.35 12.44
N GLY A 22 0.55 -0.60 11.77
CA GLY A 22 1.97 -0.92 11.69
C GLY A 22 2.26 -2.19 10.87
N THR A 23 3.53 -2.59 10.90
CA THR A 23 3.96 -3.83 10.23
C THR A 23 3.48 -5.04 11.03
N GLN A 24 2.83 -5.99 10.34
CA GLN A 24 2.27 -7.18 10.93
C GLN A 24 3.19 -8.40 10.77
N ALA A 25 3.17 -9.31 11.73
CA ALA A 25 3.90 -10.58 11.67
C ALA A 25 3.36 -11.50 10.55
N SER A 26 2.09 -11.34 10.19
CA SER A 26 1.44 -12.06 9.11
C SER A 26 0.32 -11.20 8.50
N TYR A 27 0.17 -11.28 7.19
CA TYR A 27 -0.93 -10.61 6.46
C TYR A 27 -2.04 -11.58 6.06
N ARG A 28 -2.06 -12.78 6.62
CA ARG A 28 -3.18 -13.73 6.42
C ARG A 28 -4.45 -13.18 7.04
N LEU A 29 -5.58 -13.45 6.39
CA LEU A 29 -6.90 -12.96 6.82
C LEU A 29 -7.18 -13.26 8.30
N ASP A 30 -6.83 -14.46 8.80
CA ASP A 30 -7.04 -14.82 10.19
C ASP A 30 -6.31 -13.88 11.17
N HIS A 31 -5.05 -13.56 10.88
CA HIS A 31 -4.25 -12.68 11.71
C HIS A 31 -4.76 -11.24 11.66
N ILE A 32 -5.04 -10.73 10.47
CA ILE A 32 -5.53 -9.36 10.29
C ILE A 32 -6.92 -9.19 10.90
N ALA A 33 -7.82 -10.15 10.72
CA ALA A 33 -9.13 -10.13 11.35
C ALA A 33 -9.03 -10.12 12.89
N TYR A 34 -8.10 -10.89 13.45
CA TYR A 34 -7.84 -10.86 14.89
C TYR A 34 -7.31 -9.50 15.37
N VAL A 35 -6.32 -8.93 14.69
CA VAL A 35 -5.72 -7.63 15.05
C VAL A 35 -6.74 -6.49 14.94
N VAL A 36 -7.54 -6.48 13.88
CA VAL A 36 -8.46 -5.38 13.59
C VAL A 36 -9.80 -5.56 14.27
N LEU A 37 -10.41 -6.75 14.22
CA LEU A 37 -11.77 -7.04 14.68
C LEU A 37 -11.82 -7.79 16.02
N GLY A 38 -10.71 -8.43 16.42
CA GLY A 38 -10.70 -9.35 17.57
C GLY A 38 -11.28 -10.74 17.23
N GLU A 39 -11.51 -11.04 15.97
CA GLU A 39 -12.14 -12.27 15.50
C GLU A 39 -11.17 -13.12 14.67
N ARG A 40 -11.46 -14.42 14.61
CA ARG A 40 -10.70 -15.39 13.84
C ARG A 40 -11.58 -16.12 12.85
N LYS A 41 -10.93 -16.77 11.88
CA LYS A 41 -11.56 -17.72 10.96
C LYS A 41 -12.08 -18.94 11.69
N LEU A 42 -12.97 -19.69 11.06
CA LEU A 42 -13.33 -21.02 11.52
C LEU A 42 -12.13 -21.98 11.36
N SER A 43 -11.89 -22.83 12.36
CA SER A 43 -10.85 -23.85 12.24
C SER A 43 -11.34 -25.05 11.45
N TYR A 44 -10.45 -25.63 10.65
CA TYR A 44 -10.64 -26.89 9.95
C TYR A 44 -9.46 -27.86 10.16
N GLU A 45 -8.64 -27.62 11.19
CA GLU A 45 -7.43 -28.39 11.48
C GLU A 45 -7.70 -29.89 11.66
N GLU A 46 -8.89 -30.25 12.16
CA GLU A 46 -9.36 -31.62 12.31
C GLU A 46 -9.47 -32.40 10.98
N PHE A 47 -9.63 -31.69 9.85
CA PHE A 47 -9.71 -32.27 8.51
C PHE A 47 -8.38 -32.21 7.76
N GLY A 48 -7.35 -31.59 8.32
CA GLY A 48 -6.02 -31.44 7.76
C GLY A 48 -5.91 -30.50 6.56
N ASN A 49 -6.86 -30.51 5.63
CA ASN A 49 -6.89 -29.58 4.49
C ASN A 49 -8.33 -29.28 4.02
N LEU A 50 -8.47 -28.21 3.22
CA LEU A 50 -9.77 -27.77 2.70
C LEU A 50 -10.44 -28.77 1.76
N TYR A 51 -9.67 -29.59 1.03
CA TYR A 51 -10.23 -30.59 0.14
C TYR A 51 -10.90 -31.73 0.93
N THR A 52 -10.27 -32.17 1.99
CA THR A 52 -10.86 -33.17 2.91
C THR A 52 -12.11 -32.61 3.57
N LEU A 53 -12.07 -31.38 4.08
CA LEU A 53 -13.25 -30.70 4.62
C LEU A 53 -14.41 -30.65 3.60
N TYR A 54 -14.13 -30.29 2.34
CA TYR A 54 -15.14 -30.27 1.28
C TYR A 54 -15.78 -31.65 1.05
N LYS A 55 -15.00 -32.73 1.18
CA LYS A 55 -15.48 -34.11 0.95
C LYS A 55 -16.23 -34.68 2.14
N GLU A 56 -15.79 -34.39 3.34
CA GLU A 56 -16.30 -35.03 4.56
C GLU A 56 -17.40 -34.21 5.24
N ASP A 57 -17.27 -32.88 5.24
CA ASP A 57 -18.27 -31.96 5.82
C ASP A 57 -18.49 -30.75 4.92
N HIS A 58 -19.35 -30.94 3.93
CA HIS A 58 -19.68 -29.92 2.95
C HIS A 58 -20.33 -28.68 3.56
N GLN A 59 -21.16 -28.86 4.61
CA GLN A 59 -21.83 -27.75 5.28
C GLN A 59 -20.80 -26.87 6.00
N LYS A 60 -19.87 -27.46 6.74
CA LYS A 60 -18.81 -26.71 7.42
C LYS A 60 -17.87 -26.01 6.41
N PHE A 61 -17.64 -26.60 5.24
CA PHE A 61 -16.91 -25.95 4.16
C PHE A 61 -17.62 -24.68 3.66
N ILE A 62 -18.94 -24.74 3.50
CA ILE A 62 -19.75 -23.56 3.12
C ILE A 62 -19.68 -22.50 4.23
N ASP A 63 -19.89 -22.88 5.49
CA ASP A 63 -19.84 -21.97 6.63
C ASP A 63 -18.46 -21.30 6.77
N TYR A 64 -17.37 -22.04 6.49
CA TYR A 64 -16.02 -21.53 6.44
C TYR A 64 -15.88 -20.40 5.38
N ASN A 65 -16.36 -20.66 4.17
CA ASN A 65 -16.30 -19.66 3.09
C ASN A 65 -17.16 -18.42 3.39
N ILE A 66 -18.36 -18.62 3.95
CA ILE A 66 -19.23 -17.51 4.37
C ILE A 66 -18.53 -16.67 5.43
N LYS A 67 -17.89 -17.31 6.42
CA LYS A 67 -17.15 -16.59 7.46
C LYS A 67 -15.98 -15.78 6.89
N ASP A 68 -15.24 -16.33 5.93
CA ASP A 68 -14.15 -15.61 5.27
C ASP A 68 -14.65 -14.34 4.57
N VAL A 69 -15.74 -14.43 3.83
CA VAL A 69 -16.36 -13.26 3.18
C VAL A 69 -16.84 -12.24 4.21
N GLN A 70 -17.53 -12.68 5.26
CA GLN A 70 -17.98 -11.80 6.33
C GLN A 70 -16.85 -11.08 7.04
N LEU A 71 -15.70 -11.73 7.24
CA LEU A 71 -14.53 -11.09 7.85
C LEU A 71 -14.00 -9.97 6.98
N VAL A 72 -13.91 -10.17 5.66
CA VAL A 72 -13.45 -9.13 4.71
C VAL A 72 -14.43 -7.95 4.69
N ASP A 73 -15.74 -8.23 4.64
CA ASP A 73 -16.79 -7.21 4.67
C ASP A 73 -16.70 -6.34 5.93
N ARG A 74 -16.57 -6.98 7.10
CA ARG A 74 -16.40 -6.27 8.38
C ARG A 74 -15.08 -5.52 8.53
N LEU A 75 -14.01 -6.02 7.90
CA LEU A 75 -12.76 -5.28 7.80
C LEU A 75 -12.96 -4.00 7.00
N GLU A 76 -13.67 -4.08 5.86
CA GLU A 76 -13.98 -2.90 5.06
C GLU A 76 -14.88 -1.92 5.81
N ASP A 77 -15.93 -2.39 6.49
CA ASP A 77 -16.79 -1.55 7.32
C ASP A 77 -16.01 -0.75 8.37
N LYS A 78 -14.96 -1.36 8.94
CA LYS A 78 -14.14 -0.72 9.97
C LYS A 78 -13.03 0.16 9.41
N MET A 79 -12.43 -0.21 8.31
CA MET A 79 -11.22 0.42 7.79
C MET A 79 -11.46 1.32 6.59
N GLY A 80 -12.47 1.03 5.75
CA GLY A 80 -12.81 1.81 4.56
C GLY A 80 -11.71 1.88 3.50
N LEU A 81 -10.91 0.82 3.35
CA LEU A 81 -9.74 0.82 2.44
C LEU A 81 -10.13 0.83 0.97
N ILE A 82 -11.24 0.18 0.61
CA ILE A 82 -11.77 0.22 -0.75
C ILE A 82 -12.24 1.63 -1.07
N VAL A 83 -12.98 2.25 -0.15
CA VAL A 83 -13.45 3.64 -0.30
C VAL A 83 -12.28 4.61 -0.42
N LEU A 84 -11.21 4.39 0.35
CA LEU A 84 -9.98 5.17 0.26
C LEU A 84 -9.32 5.02 -1.11
N ALA A 85 -9.12 3.79 -1.61
CA ALA A 85 -8.54 3.52 -2.92
C ALA A 85 -9.37 4.15 -4.04
N MET A 86 -10.70 4.01 -4.00
CA MET A 86 -11.61 4.63 -4.96
C MET A 86 -11.52 6.17 -4.94
N THR A 87 -11.41 6.76 -3.75
CA THR A 87 -11.26 8.21 -3.60
C THR A 87 -9.94 8.70 -4.20
N ILE A 88 -8.84 7.98 -3.96
CA ILE A 88 -7.53 8.28 -4.55
C ILE A 88 -7.61 8.16 -6.08
N ALA A 89 -8.14 7.06 -6.60
CA ALA A 89 -8.29 6.83 -8.03
C ALA A 89 -9.07 7.95 -8.71
N TYR A 90 -10.20 8.34 -8.14
CA TYR A 90 -11.05 9.41 -8.66
C TYR A 90 -10.34 10.76 -8.67
N LYS A 91 -9.71 11.14 -7.54
CA LYS A 91 -8.99 12.42 -7.42
C LYS A 91 -7.77 12.50 -8.33
N ALA A 92 -7.00 11.44 -8.40
CA ALA A 92 -5.82 11.35 -9.24
C ALA A 92 -6.17 11.19 -10.74
N GLY A 93 -7.29 10.54 -11.06
CA GLY A 93 -7.71 10.20 -12.41
C GLY A 93 -6.95 8.99 -12.95
N VAL A 94 -6.70 8.02 -12.09
CA VAL A 94 -6.04 6.72 -12.41
C VAL A 94 -7.03 5.58 -12.27
N ASN A 95 -6.69 4.39 -12.81
CA ASN A 95 -7.49 3.19 -12.55
C ASN A 95 -7.35 2.74 -11.10
N TYR A 96 -8.31 1.94 -10.60
CA TYR A 96 -8.27 1.48 -9.22
C TYR A 96 -7.01 0.69 -8.88
N ASN A 97 -6.53 -0.16 -9.79
CA ASN A 97 -5.31 -0.94 -9.59
C ASN A 97 -4.04 -0.07 -9.56
N ASP A 98 -4.06 1.10 -10.20
CA ASP A 98 -2.91 2.02 -10.24
C ASP A 98 -2.73 2.76 -8.92
N THR A 99 -3.71 2.70 -8.01
CA THR A 99 -3.63 3.31 -6.68
C THR A 99 -2.54 2.71 -5.79
N PHE A 100 -2.08 1.52 -6.10
CA PHE A 100 -0.93 0.90 -5.42
C PHE A 100 0.41 1.52 -5.82
N GLY A 101 0.48 2.17 -7.00
CA GLY A 101 1.69 2.78 -7.54
C GLY A 101 1.78 4.27 -7.26
N THR A 102 2.57 4.69 -6.25
CA THR A 102 2.71 6.11 -5.87
C THR A 102 3.22 6.97 -7.02
N THR A 103 4.21 6.49 -7.77
CA THR A 103 4.80 7.23 -8.91
C THR A 103 3.76 7.53 -9.99
N GLY A 104 2.96 6.53 -10.40
CA GLY A 104 1.93 6.70 -11.42
C GLY A 104 0.82 7.68 -11.01
N ILE A 105 0.46 7.69 -9.72
CA ILE A 105 -0.50 8.66 -9.17
C ILE A 105 0.02 10.08 -9.34
N TRP A 106 1.25 10.35 -8.89
CA TRP A 106 1.86 11.68 -8.98
C TRP A 106 2.07 12.12 -10.42
N ASP A 107 2.53 11.21 -11.28
CA ASP A 107 2.72 11.46 -12.71
C ASP A 107 1.41 11.93 -13.36
N THR A 108 0.32 11.22 -13.09
CA THR A 108 -0.99 11.57 -13.63
C THR A 108 -1.52 12.90 -13.06
N ILE A 109 -1.35 13.17 -11.76
CA ILE A 109 -1.78 14.42 -11.14
C ILE A 109 -1.01 15.60 -11.76
N ILE A 110 0.31 15.48 -11.88
CA ILE A 110 1.18 16.51 -12.45
C ILE A 110 0.81 16.74 -13.93
N TYR A 111 0.68 15.66 -14.72
CA TYR A 111 0.27 15.72 -16.11
C TYR A 111 -1.04 16.48 -16.30
N ARG A 112 -2.07 16.13 -15.54
CA ARG A 112 -3.38 16.82 -15.60
C ARG A 112 -3.28 18.28 -15.25
N ASN A 113 -2.50 18.64 -14.22
CA ASN A 113 -2.29 20.04 -13.82
C ASN A 113 -1.59 20.83 -14.94
N LEU A 114 -0.55 20.25 -15.55
CA LEU A 114 0.16 20.89 -16.66
C LEU A 114 -0.73 21.04 -17.90
N CYS A 115 -1.52 20.03 -18.23
CA CYS A 115 -2.51 20.12 -19.31
C CYS A 115 -3.55 21.23 -19.08
N GLN A 116 -4.06 21.37 -17.86
CA GLN A 116 -4.98 22.47 -17.52
C GLN A 116 -4.33 23.84 -17.68
N LYS A 117 -3.05 23.95 -17.37
CA LYS A 117 -2.25 25.18 -17.56
C LYS A 117 -1.78 25.38 -19.00
N LYS A 118 -2.11 24.45 -19.92
CA LYS A 118 -1.63 24.44 -21.32
C LYS A 118 -0.12 24.44 -21.45
N ILE A 119 0.58 23.78 -20.51
CA ILE A 119 2.02 23.58 -20.54
C ILE A 119 2.30 22.26 -21.23
N ALA A 120 3.09 22.29 -22.32
CA ALA A 120 3.50 21.09 -23.03
C ALA A 120 4.56 20.33 -22.22
N ILE A 121 4.36 19.03 -22.08
CA ILE A 121 5.35 18.14 -21.47
C ILE A 121 6.24 17.62 -22.59
N LEU A 122 7.54 17.88 -22.48
CA LEU A 122 8.51 17.36 -23.43
C LEU A 122 8.60 15.83 -23.32
N PRO A 123 8.68 15.12 -24.46
CA PRO A 123 8.88 13.67 -24.42
C PRO A 123 10.22 13.37 -23.75
N TYR A 124 10.23 12.37 -22.87
CA TYR A 124 11.45 11.90 -22.24
C TYR A 124 12.41 11.34 -23.30
N ALA A 125 13.42 12.12 -23.66
CA ALA A 125 14.55 11.61 -24.42
C ALA A 125 15.39 10.77 -23.45
N GLY A 126 15.24 9.44 -23.50
CA GLY A 126 15.93 8.52 -22.60
C GLY A 126 17.43 8.79 -22.56
N LYS A 127 17.88 9.51 -21.54
CA LYS A 127 19.30 9.65 -21.25
C LYS A 127 19.77 8.38 -20.54
N MET A 128 20.93 7.86 -20.93
CA MET A 128 21.60 6.83 -20.14
C MET A 128 21.70 7.31 -18.69
N LYS A 129 21.28 6.45 -17.75
CA LYS A 129 21.50 6.72 -16.34
C LYS A 129 23.00 6.84 -16.11
N SER A 130 23.48 8.02 -15.77
CA SER A 130 24.83 8.19 -15.25
C SER A 130 24.78 7.93 -13.75
N ASP A 131 25.73 7.13 -13.27
CA ASP A 131 25.94 7.00 -11.83
C ASP A 131 26.37 8.36 -11.28
N TYR A 132 25.67 8.81 -10.25
CA TYR A 132 26.06 9.99 -9.49
C TYR A 132 26.30 9.57 -8.02
N PRO A 133 27.30 10.15 -7.35
CA PRO A 133 27.54 9.84 -5.95
C PRO A 133 26.32 10.24 -5.11
N GLY A 134 25.91 9.35 -4.23
CA GLY A 134 24.86 9.63 -3.25
C GLY A 134 25.29 10.69 -2.23
N GLY A 135 24.40 11.06 -1.32
CA GLY A 135 24.73 11.94 -0.22
C GLY A 135 25.87 11.37 0.66
N TYR A 136 26.69 12.26 1.21
CA TYR A 136 27.75 11.84 2.13
C TYR A 136 27.14 11.16 3.37
N VAL A 137 27.61 9.97 3.67
CA VAL A 137 27.27 9.23 4.89
C VAL A 137 28.55 9.05 5.68
N LYS A 138 28.58 9.60 6.91
CA LYS A 138 29.71 9.43 7.81
C LYS A 138 29.68 8.03 8.42
N ASP A 139 30.82 7.36 8.46
CA ASP A 139 30.94 6.07 9.13
C ASP A 139 30.62 6.19 10.62
N PRO A 140 29.88 5.24 11.19
CA PRO A 140 29.53 5.24 12.60
C PRO A 140 30.80 5.03 13.47
N GLN A 141 30.92 5.79 14.51
CA GLN A 141 31.93 5.52 15.55
C GLN A 141 31.35 4.44 16.47
N VAL A 142 31.86 3.23 16.37
CA VAL A 142 31.41 2.10 17.18
C VAL A 142 31.87 2.28 18.62
N GLY A 143 30.94 2.25 19.57
CA GLY A 143 31.23 2.36 20.99
C GLY A 143 30.02 2.76 21.81
N MET A 144 30.22 2.87 23.11
CA MET A 144 29.24 3.41 24.04
C MET A 144 29.47 4.92 24.16
N HIS A 145 28.42 5.70 23.94
CA HIS A 145 28.49 7.17 23.98
C HIS A 145 27.50 7.71 25.00
N ASP A 146 27.96 8.62 25.84
CA ASP A 146 27.13 9.32 26.81
C ASP A 146 26.56 10.60 26.16
N TRP A 147 25.40 11.03 26.63
CA TRP A 147 24.78 12.30 26.22
C TRP A 147 24.51 12.41 24.70
N VAL A 148 23.98 11.35 24.12
CA VAL A 148 23.63 11.33 22.68
C VAL A 148 22.31 12.07 22.43
N CYS A 149 22.37 13.09 21.56
CA CYS A 149 21.20 13.77 21.05
C CYS A 149 21.01 13.39 19.57
N SER A 150 19.83 12.91 19.20
CA SER A 150 19.47 12.62 17.81
C SER A 150 18.57 13.73 17.26
N PHE A 151 18.95 14.27 16.10
CA PHE A 151 18.16 15.27 15.38
C PHE A 151 17.85 14.74 13.98
N ASP A 152 16.61 14.94 13.55
CA ASP A 152 16.18 14.67 12.19
C ASP A 152 15.53 15.92 11.57
N LEU A 153 15.85 16.18 10.30
CA LEU A 153 15.29 17.29 9.55
C LEU A 153 14.05 16.79 8.81
N ASN A 154 12.89 17.10 9.32
CA ASN A 154 11.61 16.69 8.73
C ASN A 154 11.51 17.15 7.28
N SER A 155 11.30 16.19 6.39
CA SER A 155 11.11 16.43 4.95
C SER A 155 12.22 17.29 4.31
N LEU A 156 13.48 17.02 4.64
CA LEU A 156 14.63 17.85 4.22
C LEU A 156 14.63 18.09 2.69
N TYR A 157 14.58 17.04 1.88
CA TYR A 157 14.63 17.20 0.41
C TYR A 157 13.43 17.97 -0.15
N PRO A 158 12.18 17.65 0.20
CA PRO A 158 11.03 18.44 -0.22
C PRO A 158 11.14 19.93 0.16
N ASN A 159 11.58 20.22 1.38
CA ASN A 159 11.74 21.60 1.84
C ASN A 159 12.83 22.36 1.08
N LEU A 160 13.95 21.71 0.77
CA LEU A 160 15.01 22.31 -0.06
C LEU A 160 14.54 22.56 -1.50
N ILE A 161 13.80 21.63 -2.10
CA ILE A 161 13.23 21.80 -3.44
C ILE A 161 12.31 23.03 -3.48
N VAL A 162 11.44 23.18 -2.49
CA VAL A 162 10.53 24.35 -2.40
C VAL A 162 11.31 25.63 -2.12
N GLN A 163 12.24 25.61 -1.16
CA GLN A 163 12.99 26.80 -0.75
C GLN A 163 13.86 27.38 -1.88
N TYR A 164 14.50 26.51 -2.65
CA TYR A 164 15.40 26.93 -3.73
C TYR A 164 14.74 26.87 -5.12
N ASN A 165 13.42 26.61 -5.18
CA ASN A 165 12.66 26.47 -6.41
C ASN A 165 13.36 25.54 -7.43
N MET A 166 13.79 24.38 -6.97
CA MET A 166 14.49 23.40 -7.82
C MET A 166 13.45 22.75 -8.73
N SER A 167 13.51 23.09 -10.03
CA SER A 167 12.65 22.56 -11.08
C SER A 167 13.49 21.89 -12.17
N PRO A 168 12.94 20.92 -12.91
CA PRO A 168 13.62 20.37 -14.09
C PRO A 168 13.79 21.35 -15.25
N GLU A 169 13.17 22.49 -15.21
CA GLU A 169 13.21 23.56 -16.21
C GLU A 169 14.53 24.32 -16.21
#